data_6ba41eeb44546a44c88768f23ad25717
#
_entry.id   6ba41eeb44546a44c88768f23ad25717
#
_cell.length_a   1.000
_cell.length_b   1.000
_cell.length_c   1.000
_cell.angle_alpha   90.00
_cell.angle_beta   90.00
_cell.angle_gamma   90.00
#
_symmetry.space_group_name_H-M   'P 1'
#
loop_
_entity.id
_entity.type
_entity.pdbx_description
1 polymer ?
#
loop_
_entity_poly.entity_id
_entity_poly.type
_entity_poly.pdbx_seq_one_letter_code
_entity_poly.pdbx_strand_id
1 'polypeptide(L)'
;MLNKSLNTAYSRGAVLLTNQTVYDEMDNWVDGNNRPMLVPDVSGDFDRFKGRRVVYGDNDLIGEHKAATKTYDPLFIGDFKAAATLFVRKGMEVAATDVGGDAWANDAYELRCLCRMDAQSVDETAVVFTGYERTANV
;
A
#
# COMPACT_ATOMS: atom_id res chain seq x y z
N MET A 1 -0.42 -9.73 -17.07
CA MET A 1 1.02 -10.07 -17.32
C MET A 1 1.97 -9.05 -16.68
N LEU A 2 1.82 -8.81 -15.39
CA LEU A 2 2.56 -7.80 -14.61
C LEU A 2 4.10 -7.95 -14.70
N ASN A 3 4.59 -9.18 -14.68
CA ASN A 3 6.03 -9.44 -14.72
C ASN A 3 6.73 -8.99 -16.03
N LYS A 4 6.00 -8.91 -17.13
CA LYS A 4 6.56 -8.50 -18.43
C LYS A 4 6.75 -6.98 -18.50
N SER A 5 5.95 -6.24 -17.75
CA SER A 5 5.96 -4.77 -17.78
C SER A 5 6.93 -4.17 -16.76
N LEU A 6 7.31 -4.93 -15.72
CA LEU A 6 8.25 -4.46 -14.71
C LEU A 6 9.68 -4.50 -15.25
N ASN A 7 10.42 -3.41 -15.07
CA ASN A 7 11.84 -3.37 -15.40
C ASN A 7 12.63 -4.41 -14.58
N THR A 8 13.50 -5.14 -15.25
CA THR A 8 14.28 -6.26 -14.68
C THR A 8 15.15 -5.82 -13.50
N ALA A 9 15.62 -4.56 -13.52
CA ALA A 9 16.43 -3.99 -12.44
C ALA A 9 15.70 -4.00 -11.09
N TYR A 10 14.38 -3.76 -11.09
CA TYR A 10 13.54 -3.70 -9.88
C TYR A 10 12.89 -5.03 -9.51
N SER A 11 13.05 -6.06 -10.35
CA SER A 11 12.41 -7.37 -10.17
C SER A 11 12.80 -8.10 -8.89
N ARG A 12 14.04 -7.91 -8.40
CA ARG A 12 14.53 -8.60 -7.19
C ARG A 12 13.95 -8.07 -5.90
N GLY A 13 13.73 -6.75 -5.81
CA GLY A 13 13.14 -6.07 -4.67
C GLY A 13 11.61 -5.92 -4.76
N ALA A 14 11.01 -6.45 -5.82
CA ALA A 14 9.61 -6.21 -6.10
C ALA A 14 8.69 -6.85 -5.04
N VAL A 15 7.79 -6.03 -4.54
CA VAL A 15 6.71 -6.39 -3.62
C VAL A 15 5.39 -6.28 -4.38
N LEU A 16 4.44 -7.13 -4.06
CA LEU A 16 3.08 -7.06 -4.54
C LEU A 16 2.24 -6.30 -3.51
N LEU A 17 1.63 -5.20 -3.93
CA LEU A 17 0.72 -4.42 -3.08
C LEU A 17 -0.68 -4.47 -3.67
N THR A 18 -1.65 -4.75 -2.84
CA THR A 18 -3.06 -4.86 -3.23
C THR A 18 -3.98 -4.40 -2.12
N ASN A 19 -5.29 -4.38 -2.38
CA ASN A 19 -6.30 -4.18 -1.35
C ASN A 19 -6.70 -5.51 -0.69
N GLN A 20 -7.44 -5.43 0.40
CA GLN A 20 -7.90 -6.59 1.16
C GLN A 20 -8.79 -7.52 0.32
N THR A 21 -9.60 -6.98 -0.58
CA THR A 21 -10.52 -7.76 -1.44
C THR A 21 -9.76 -8.68 -2.39
N VAL A 22 -8.72 -8.17 -3.07
CA VAL A 22 -7.90 -9.01 -3.98
C VAL A 22 -7.08 -10.00 -3.18
N TYR A 23 -6.62 -9.62 -2.01
CA TYR A 23 -5.87 -10.53 -1.15
C TYR A 23 -6.71 -11.76 -0.76
N ASP A 24 -7.97 -11.56 -0.36
CA ASP A 24 -8.93 -12.63 -0.05
C ASP A 24 -9.22 -13.52 -1.28
N GLU A 25 -9.31 -12.93 -2.48
CA GLU A 25 -9.43 -13.73 -3.70
C GLU A 25 -8.16 -14.50 -4.04
N MET A 26 -6.97 -13.97 -3.73
CA MET A 26 -5.69 -14.66 -3.98
C MET A 26 -5.55 -15.95 -3.18
N ASP A 27 -6.21 -16.06 -2.03
CA ASP A 27 -6.26 -17.30 -1.24
C ASP A 27 -6.95 -18.44 -2.01
N ASN A 28 -7.90 -18.11 -2.87
CA ASN A 28 -8.61 -19.08 -3.68
C ASN A 28 -7.90 -19.44 -5.00
N TRP A 29 -6.79 -18.74 -5.32
CA TRP A 29 -6.07 -19.03 -6.56
C TRP A 29 -5.22 -20.29 -6.44
N VAL A 30 -5.49 -21.23 -7.33
CA VAL A 30 -4.77 -22.50 -7.42
C VAL A 30 -4.07 -22.65 -8.77
N ASP A 31 -3.00 -23.42 -8.78
CA ASP A 31 -2.34 -23.81 -10.03
C ASP A 31 -3.06 -24.99 -10.72
N GLY A 32 -2.59 -25.42 -11.91
CA GLY A 32 -3.17 -26.53 -12.65
C GLY A 32 -3.10 -27.89 -11.91
N ASN A 33 -2.42 -27.98 -10.79
CA ASN A 33 -2.33 -29.15 -9.92
C ASN A 33 -3.09 -28.98 -8.60
N ASN A 34 -3.98 -27.97 -8.53
CA ASN A 34 -4.78 -27.63 -7.35
C ASN A 34 -3.96 -27.26 -6.12
N ARG A 35 -2.79 -26.64 -6.31
CA ARG A 35 -1.94 -26.13 -5.22
C ARG A 35 -2.21 -24.65 -5.02
N PRO A 36 -2.32 -24.16 -3.77
CA PRO A 36 -2.51 -22.74 -3.52
C PRO A 36 -1.32 -21.95 -4.07
N MET A 37 -1.60 -20.83 -4.71
CA MET A 37 -0.57 -19.95 -5.28
C MET A 37 -0.06 -18.94 -4.25
N LEU A 38 -0.86 -18.65 -3.23
CA LEU A 38 -0.44 -17.88 -2.06
C LEU A 38 0.15 -18.85 -1.04
N VAL A 39 1.36 -18.61 -0.61
CA VAL A 39 2.09 -19.50 0.30
C VAL A 39 2.59 -18.65 1.48
N PRO A 40 2.29 -19.06 2.73
CA PRO A 40 2.84 -18.38 3.90
C PRO A 40 4.36 -18.46 3.91
N ASP A 41 5.01 -17.38 4.33
CA ASP A 41 6.46 -17.39 4.49
C ASP A 41 6.85 -18.21 5.73
N VAL A 42 8.06 -18.76 5.72
CA VAL A 42 8.60 -19.56 6.84
C VAL A 42 8.68 -18.76 8.14
N SER A 43 8.88 -17.44 8.04
CA SER A 43 8.88 -16.52 9.18
C SER A 43 7.48 -16.23 9.74
N GLY A 44 6.41 -16.51 8.98
CA GLY A 44 5.03 -16.27 9.38
C GLY A 44 4.58 -14.80 9.36
N ASP A 45 5.45 -13.87 8.98
CA ASP A 45 5.14 -12.44 9.02
C ASP A 45 4.38 -11.92 7.79
N PHE A 46 4.43 -12.65 6.68
CA PHE A 46 3.79 -12.27 5.42
C PHE A 46 3.64 -13.45 4.47
N ASP A 47 2.73 -13.29 3.50
CA ASP A 47 2.52 -14.30 2.47
C ASP A 47 3.32 -13.99 1.21
N ARG A 48 3.61 -15.05 0.46
CA ARG A 48 4.34 -14.98 -0.81
C ARG A 48 3.47 -15.46 -1.97
N PHE A 49 3.44 -14.65 -2.99
CA PHE A 49 2.85 -15.01 -4.28
C PHE A 49 3.95 -15.11 -5.33
N LYS A 50 4.15 -16.32 -5.86
CA LYS A 50 5.26 -16.63 -6.82
C LYS A 50 6.63 -16.12 -6.34
N GLY A 51 6.92 -16.34 -5.05
CA GLY A 51 8.19 -15.97 -4.42
C GLY A 51 8.34 -14.51 -4.04
N ARG A 52 7.33 -13.65 -4.29
CA ARG A 52 7.32 -12.24 -3.91
C ARG A 52 6.45 -12.01 -2.70
N ARG A 53 6.90 -11.11 -1.84
CA ARG A 53 6.12 -10.69 -0.69
C ARG A 53 4.83 -10.00 -1.14
N VAL A 54 3.72 -10.36 -0.52
CA VAL A 54 2.42 -9.70 -0.67
C VAL A 54 2.21 -8.78 0.52
N VAL A 55 1.79 -7.56 0.22
CA VAL A 55 1.35 -6.57 1.21
C VAL A 55 -0.04 -6.13 0.79
N TYR A 56 -0.95 -6.09 1.72
CA TYR A 56 -2.30 -5.61 1.46
C TYR A 56 -2.60 -4.42 2.38
N GLY A 57 -3.35 -3.49 1.83
CA GLY A 57 -3.87 -2.33 2.55
C GLY A 57 -5.37 -2.39 2.70
N ASP A 58 -5.89 -1.55 3.59
CA ASP A 58 -7.33 -1.40 3.77
C ASP A 58 -7.98 -0.93 2.46
N ASN A 59 -9.21 -1.39 2.20
CA ASN A 59 -9.99 -0.99 1.02
C ASN A 59 -10.30 0.52 0.98
N ASP A 60 -10.35 1.19 2.15
CA ASP A 60 -10.51 2.64 2.23
C ASP A 60 -9.25 3.40 1.80
N LEU A 61 -8.08 2.79 1.98
CA LEU A 61 -6.80 3.39 1.61
C LEU A 61 -6.42 3.09 0.15
N ILE A 62 -6.67 1.85 -0.29
CA ILE A 62 -6.39 1.37 -1.64
C ILE A 62 -7.74 1.01 -2.28
N GLY A 63 -8.48 2.05 -2.67
CA GLY A 63 -9.84 1.93 -3.18
C GLY A 63 -9.95 1.26 -4.55
N GLU A 64 -11.12 0.70 -4.82
CA GLU A 64 -11.49 0.17 -6.13
C GLU A 64 -11.66 1.27 -7.17
N HIS A 65 -11.38 0.97 -8.43
CA HIS A 65 -11.69 1.83 -9.56
C HIS A 65 -12.91 1.31 -10.32
N LYS A 66 -13.95 2.13 -10.41
CA LYS A 66 -15.17 1.80 -11.15
C LYS A 66 -15.11 2.39 -12.55
N ALA A 67 -15.14 1.54 -13.57
CA ALA A 67 -15.23 1.94 -14.97
C ALA A 67 -16.51 1.39 -15.59
N ALA A 68 -17.48 2.24 -15.83
CA ALA A 68 -18.77 1.94 -16.46
C ALA A 68 -19.50 0.74 -15.81
N THR A 69 -19.28 -0.46 -16.34
CA THR A 69 -19.95 -1.71 -15.89
C THR A 69 -19.04 -2.66 -15.13
N LYS A 70 -17.77 -2.28 -14.92
CA LYS A 70 -16.75 -3.15 -14.32
C LYS A 70 -16.09 -2.49 -13.14
N THR A 71 -15.84 -3.26 -12.11
CA THR A 71 -15.05 -2.86 -10.96
C THR A 71 -13.66 -3.47 -11.07
N TYR A 72 -12.66 -2.63 -10.93
CA TYR A 72 -11.26 -3.03 -10.95
C TYR A 72 -10.64 -2.77 -9.60
N ASP A 73 -10.08 -3.79 -9.00
CA ASP A 73 -9.30 -3.66 -7.79
C ASP A 73 -7.82 -3.44 -8.14
N PRO A 74 -7.13 -2.55 -7.43
CA PRO A 74 -5.76 -2.19 -7.74
C PRO A 74 -4.78 -3.31 -7.37
N LEU A 75 -3.85 -3.56 -8.26
CA LEU A 75 -2.75 -4.49 -8.08
C LEU A 75 -1.46 -3.81 -8.54
N PHE A 76 -0.57 -3.55 -7.60
CA PHE A 76 0.73 -2.94 -7.85
C PHE A 76 1.83 -3.97 -7.68
N ILE A 77 2.83 -3.91 -8.55
CA ILE A 77 4.05 -4.71 -8.42
C ILE A 77 5.26 -3.84 -8.70
N GLY A 78 6.23 -3.85 -7.81
CA GLY A 78 7.45 -3.10 -8.01
C GLY A 78 8.27 -2.91 -6.75
N ASP A 79 9.33 -2.15 -6.90
CA ASP A 79 10.17 -1.70 -5.80
C ASP A 79 9.71 -0.31 -5.32
N PHE A 80 8.83 -0.31 -4.33
CA PHE A 80 8.26 0.93 -3.77
C PHE A 80 9.32 1.82 -3.11
N LYS A 81 10.43 1.25 -2.67
CA LYS A 81 11.52 2.00 -2.07
C LYS A 81 12.27 2.84 -3.11
N ALA A 82 12.37 2.34 -4.35
CA ALA A 82 12.93 3.09 -5.46
C ALA A 82 11.91 4.06 -6.08
N ALA A 83 10.62 3.69 -6.07
CA ALA A 83 9.55 4.45 -6.70
C ALA A 83 9.23 5.77 -5.99
N ALA A 84 9.28 5.81 -4.66
CA ALA A 84 8.82 6.96 -3.88
C ALA A 84 9.80 7.33 -2.76
N THR A 85 9.91 8.62 -2.53
CA THR A 85 10.73 9.17 -1.44
C THR A 85 9.89 10.09 -0.56
N LEU A 86 9.98 9.85 0.74
CA LEU A 86 9.39 10.72 1.76
C LEU A 86 10.41 11.79 2.16
N PHE A 87 10.10 13.05 1.89
CA PHE A 87 10.90 14.20 2.27
C PHE A 87 10.39 14.76 3.60
N VAL A 88 11.18 14.64 4.65
CA VAL A 88 10.85 15.18 5.96
C VAL A 88 11.58 16.49 6.14
N ARG A 89 10.86 17.62 6.04
CA ARG A 89 11.43 18.97 6.27
C ARG A 89 11.53 19.28 7.76
N LYS A 90 10.51 18.88 8.54
CA LYS A 90 10.48 19.08 9.99
C LYS A 90 9.87 17.81 10.61
N GLY A 91 10.63 17.21 11.50
CA GLY A 91 10.13 16.08 12.29
C GLY A 91 9.01 16.52 13.25
N MET A 92 8.46 15.57 13.98
CA MET A 92 7.41 15.86 14.94
C MET A 92 7.93 16.75 16.08
N GLU A 93 7.31 17.92 16.24
CA GLU A 93 7.57 18.86 17.33
C GLU A 93 6.26 18.99 18.14
N VAL A 94 6.39 18.77 19.42
CA VAL A 94 5.29 18.93 20.36
C VAL A 94 5.56 20.13 21.25
N ALA A 95 4.63 21.06 21.31
CA ALA A 95 4.67 22.22 22.20
C ALA A 95 3.41 22.24 23.06
N ALA A 96 3.59 22.51 24.34
CA ALA A 96 2.51 22.71 25.28
C ALA A 96 2.46 24.18 25.70
N THR A 97 1.30 24.74 25.86
CA THR A 97 1.09 26.11 26.38
C THR A 97 -0.12 26.16 27.28
N ASP A 98 -0.04 26.98 28.30
CA ASP A 98 -1.13 27.32 29.22
C ASP A 98 -1.68 28.73 28.96
N VAL A 99 -1.04 29.49 28.05
CA VAL A 99 -1.33 30.91 27.77
C VAL A 99 -1.91 31.11 26.35
N GLY A 100 -1.84 30.08 25.47
CA GLY A 100 -2.30 30.18 24.08
C GLY A 100 -3.79 29.87 23.92
N GLY A 101 -4.42 30.48 22.92
CA GLY A 101 -5.84 30.23 22.60
C GLY A 101 -6.76 30.50 23.79
N ASP A 102 -7.63 29.54 24.10
CA ASP A 102 -8.57 29.59 25.21
C ASP A 102 -8.02 28.89 26.50
N ALA A 103 -6.78 28.45 26.50
CA ALA A 103 -6.18 27.68 27.59
C ALA A 103 -6.21 28.48 28.93
N TRP A 104 -5.83 29.75 28.88
CA TRP A 104 -5.86 30.63 30.04
C TRP A 104 -7.25 30.85 30.62
N ALA A 105 -8.24 31.01 29.76
CA ALA A 105 -9.64 31.26 30.18
C ALA A 105 -10.31 30.05 30.83
N ASN A 106 -9.84 28.84 30.45
CA ASN A 106 -10.41 27.58 30.89
C ASN A 106 -9.54 26.82 31.91
N ASP A 107 -8.44 27.41 32.38
CA ASP A 107 -7.45 26.77 33.27
C ASP A 107 -7.00 25.40 32.70
N ALA A 108 -6.66 25.38 31.41
CA ALA A 108 -6.33 24.18 30.64
C ALA A 108 -4.97 24.29 29.95
N TYR A 109 -4.45 23.16 29.44
CA TYR A 109 -3.25 23.12 28.60
C TYR A 109 -3.65 22.82 27.16
N GLU A 110 -3.09 23.57 26.22
CA GLU A 110 -3.17 23.25 24.80
C GLU A 110 -1.89 22.58 24.34
N LEU A 111 -2.04 21.47 23.61
CA LEU A 111 -0.95 20.75 22.98
C LEU A 111 -0.99 20.96 21.47
N ARG A 112 0.14 21.42 20.90
CA ARG A 112 0.32 21.54 19.46
C ARG A 112 1.37 20.55 18.98
N CYS A 113 0.96 19.67 18.05
CA CYS A 113 1.86 18.79 17.34
C CYS A 113 2.04 19.30 15.90
N LEU A 114 3.28 19.50 15.48
CA LEU A 114 3.63 19.98 14.14
C LEU A 114 4.59 18.99 13.47
N CYS A 115 4.22 18.52 12.29
CA CYS A 115 5.10 17.76 11.41
C CYS A 115 4.98 18.31 9.98
N ARG A 116 6.10 18.40 9.25
CA ARG A 116 6.10 18.81 7.84
C ARG A 116 6.83 17.78 7.03
N MET A 117 6.07 17.05 6.22
CA MET A 117 6.56 16.03 5.30
C MET A 117 5.83 16.10 3.98
N ASP A 118 6.47 15.63 2.93
CA ASP A 118 5.90 15.48 1.59
C ASP A 118 6.41 14.18 0.97
N ALA A 119 5.57 13.51 0.20
CA ALA A 119 5.92 12.28 -0.48
C ALA A 119 5.87 12.51 -2.00
N GLN A 120 6.95 12.16 -2.68
CA GLN A 120 7.03 12.32 -4.13
C GLN A 120 7.47 11.04 -4.82
N SER A 121 6.90 10.79 -5.99
CA SER A 121 7.36 9.75 -6.92
C SER A 121 8.68 10.20 -7.55
N VAL A 122 9.68 9.33 -7.49
CA VAL A 122 11.03 9.58 -8.02
C VAL A 122 11.26 8.79 -9.30
N ASP A 123 10.82 7.53 -9.33
CA ASP A 123 10.97 6.68 -10.51
C ASP A 123 9.66 5.93 -10.79
N GLU A 124 8.97 6.38 -11.84
CA GLU A 124 7.71 5.78 -12.29
C GLU A 124 7.90 4.40 -12.93
N THR A 125 9.12 4.06 -13.34
CA THR A 125 9.41 2.75 -13.96
C THR A 125 9.62 1.64 -12.92
N ALA A 126 9.77 2.00 -11.65
CA ALA A 126 10.02 1.08 -10.55
C ALA A 126 8.77 0.32 -10.11
N VAL A 127 7.57 0.82 -10.44
CA VAL A 127 6.28 0.20 -10.08
C VAL A 127 5.39 0.09 -11.31
N VAL A 128 4.74 -1.05 -11.45
CA VAL A 128 3.72 -1.30 -12.49
C VAL A 128 2.38 -1.48 -11.81
N PHE A 129 1.38 -0.79 -12.34
CA PHE A 129 -0.01 -0.86 -11.92
C PHE A 129 -0.83 -1.69 -12.90
N THR A 130 -1.76 -2.48 -12.39
CA THR A 130 -2.85 -3.08 -13.17
C THR A 130 -4.13 -3.13 -12.34
N GLY A 131 -5.26 -3.15 -13.02
CA GLY A 131 -6.56 -3.43 -12.40
C GLY A 131 -6.86 -4.92 -12.48
N TYR A 132 -7.23 -5.53 -11.37
CA TYR A 132 -7.84 -6.86 -11.33
C TYR A 132 -9.36 -6.69 -11.52
N GLU A 133 -9.91 -7.25 -12.57
CA GLU A 133 -11.37 -7.20 -12.82
C GLU A 133 -12.07 -8.15 -11.86
N ARG A 134 -12.87 -7.57 -10.96
CA ARG A 134 -13.71 -8.37 -10.07
C ARG A 134 -14.85 -9.00 -10.84
N THR A 135 -14.92 -10.33 -10.83
CA THR A 135 -16.09 -11.02 -11.30
C THR A 135 -17.22 -10.78 -10.30
N ALA A 136 -18.31 -10.13 -10.74
CA ALA A 136 -19.48 -9.99 -9.89
C ALA A 136 -19.98 -11.38 -9.56
N ASN A 137 -19.86 -11.80 -8.30
CA ASN A 137 -20.57 -12.98 -7.82
C ASN A 137 -22.07 -12.65 -7.87
N VAL A 138 -22.77 -13.29 -8.77
CA VAL A 138 -24.23 -13.27 -8.90
C VAL A 138 -24.85 -14.00 -7.73
#